data_552ab6b420926d88c30a028cd5e56786
#
_entry.id   552ab6b420926d88c30a028cd5e56786
#
_cell.length_a   1.000
_cell.length_b   1.000
_cell.length_c   1.000
_cell.angle_alpha   90.00
_cell.angle_beta   90.00
_cell.angle_gamma   90.00
#
_symmetry.space_group_name_H-M   'P 1'
#
loop_
_entity.id
_entity.type
_entity.pdbx_description
1 polymer ?
#
loop_
_entity_poly.entity_id
_entity_poly.type
_entity_poly.pdbx_seq_one_letter_code
_entity_poly.pdbx_strand_id
1 'polypeptide(L)'
;ATAAAMRILDAGGNAFDAVVAGQAVLALVDPGGNGIGSDAVILIHDAKTGEVLSINAEGTAPQLATIEWYEEHNHGEIPVSDGLLSASIPAVVDAWYVLLDRWGTMTFAEVLQPAIEVAEEGFPLSERLASSIARSEKIRKYPTTMKVYWPDGRAPEAGEVFKNLDAANTLKKLVEAEAQNAGAGRHAALKAARDRFYKGDIARTMAAFFEEHDGLYRYEDFANYSVKVETPVSIDYRGYTVYKNPSANQGPAELFTLKLLEGYDLQALGHNSVEYIHTSAEALKLAMADREKYLGDMDFITIPYEGLLSEEYARERRTLIDPDRASFELRPGTPERFMGSSGLLDRPVHVNLEGEADHEGDTSYIAVVDKDRNMVSFEPSLHSGFGTGVVVGDLGFIFNCRGDYYSLVPGEANALEPGKRPRSTLQSTLVMKDGEPHMVLGSPGGDDQIQRTIQTLLNMVEFDMNVQQAIEAPRWSTRSFPASPFPHTMYPGDLSVEATVSEDVQNGLVAKGHDLTVRAAWSLG
;
A
#
# COMPACT_ATOMS: atom_id res chain seq x y z
N ALA A 1 12.86 13.27 4.64
CA ALA A 1 12.74 11.88 5.02
C ALA A 1 14.11 11.18 5.02
N THR A 2 14.76 11.01 3.86
CA THR A 2 16.06 10.31 3.77
C THR A 2 17.11 10.89 4.73
N ALA A 3 17.27 12.21 4.81
CA ALA A 3 18.21 12.85 5.73
C ALA A 3 17.89 12.55 7.21
N ALA A 4 16.60 12.43 7.57
CA ALA A 4 16.20 12.06 8.92
C ALA A 4 16.56 10.60 9.24
N ALA A 5 16.28 9.66 8.32
CA ALA A 5 16.69 8.26 8.47
C ALA A 5 18.22 8.13 8.60
N MET A 6 18.99 8.81 7.76
CA MET A 6 20.46 8.83 7.83
C MET A 6 20.96 9.41 9.15
N ARG A 7 20.36 10.50 9.67
CA ARG A 7 20.69 11.07 11.00
C ARG A 7 20.56 10.04 12.12
N ILE A 8 19.54 9.17 12.04
CA ILE A 8 19.33 8.11 13.04
C ILE A 8 20.39 7.00 12.89
N LEU A 9 20.71 6.57 11.66
CA LEU A 9 21.79 5.60 11.42
C LEU A 9 23.15 6.15 11.91
N ASP A 10 23.46 7.40 11.62
CA ASP A 10 24.70 8.07 12.05
C ASP A 10 24.79 8.22 13.58
N ALA A 11 23.63 8.35 14.26
CA ALA A 11 23.55 8.38 15.72
C ALA A 11 23.65 6.98 16.36
N GLY A 12 23.78 5.91 15.58
CA GLY A 12 23.95 4.53 16.04
C GLY A 12 22.66 3.71 16.11
N GLY A 13 21.52 4.23 15.63
CA GLY A 13 20.29 3.48 15.42
C GLY A 13 20.44 2.46 14.29
N ASN A 14 19.54 1.50 14.22
CA ASN A 14 19.48 0.49 13.19
C ASN A 14 18.43 0.83 12.11
N ALA A 15 18.22 -0.06 11.13
CA ALA A 15 17.26 0.15 10.06
C ALA A 15 15.82 0.34 10.57
N PHE A 16 15.46 -0.31 11.67
CA PHE A 16 14.11 -0.23 12.26
C PHE A 16 13.87 1.12 12.94
N ASP A 17 14.88 1.68 13.61
CA ASP A 17 14.83 3.04 14.17
C ASP A 17 14.79 4.10 13.06
N ALA A 18 15.63 3.93 12.04
CA ALA A 18 15.79 4.88 10.96
C ALA A 18 14.54 4.99 10.07
N VAL A 19 13.86 3.86 9.80
CA VAL A 19 12.64 3.89 8.97
C VAL A 19 11.50 4.63 9.68
N VAL A 20 11.39 4.52 11.01
CA VAL A 20 10.40 5.26 11.79
C VAL A 20 10.63 6.77 11.66
N ALA A 21 11.87 7.23 11.85
CA ALA A 21 12.22 8.64 11.71
C ALA A 21 12.00 9.14 10.26
N GLY A 22 12.38 8.34 9.28
CA GLY A 22 12.20 8.66 7.87
C GLY A 22 10.72 8.79 7.50
N GLN A 23 9.88 7.85 7.93
CA GLN A 23 8.45 7.87 7.64
C GLN A 23 7.73 8.99 8.39
N ALA A 24 8.08 9.26 9.65
CA ALA A 24 7.50 10.36 10.41
C ALA A 24 7.76 11.73 9.76
N VAL A 25 8.96 11.96 9.20
CA VAL A 25 9.25 13.16 8.40
C VAL A 25 8.52 13.13 7.06
N LEU A 26 8.49 11.98 6.39
CA LEU A 26 7.79 11.83 5.11
C LEU A 26 6.30 12.15 5.24
N ALA A 27 5.67 11.76 6.35
CA ALA A 27 4.28 12.08 6.68
C ALA A 27 3.96 13.59 6.75
N LEU A 28 4.98 14.42 6.94
CA LEU A 28 4.84 15.88 7.00
C LEU A 28 5.20 16.56 5.68
N VAL A 29 6.20 16.03 4.96
CA VAL A 29 6.72 16.68 3.75
C VAL A 29 6.09 16.16 2.45
N ASP A 30 5.34 15.06 2.54
CA ASP A 30 4.56 14.49 1.44
C ASP A 30 3.13 14.10 1.91
N PRO A 31 2.37 15.08 2.48
CA PRO A 31 1.08 14.83 3.11
C PRO A 31 -0.04 14.45 2.12
N GLY A 32 0.24 14.49 0.82
CA GLY A 32 -0.65 13.98 -0.22
C GLY A 32 -0.65 12.46 -0.27
N GLY A 33 0.54 11.85 -0.23
CA GLY A 33 0.72 10.41 -0.41
C GLY A 33 0.65 9.58 0.87
N ASN A 34 1.07 10.18 2.01
CA ASN A 34 1.07 9.51 3.30
C ASN A 34 0.94 10.50 4.47
N GLY A 35 0.81 9.99 5.71
CA GLY A 35 0.62 10.81 6.89
C GLY A 35 0.71 10.02 8.19
N ILE A 36 0.54 10.70 9.33
CA ILE A 36 0.34 10.05 10.63
C ILE A 36 -0.97 9.23 10.61
N GLY A 37 -1.92 9.63 9.77
CA GLY A 37 -3.19 8.93 9.57
C GLY A 37 -3.15 7.78 8.56
N SER A 38 -1.98 7.40 8.06
CA SER A 38 -1.79 6.31 7.09
C SER A 38 -2.02 4.92 7.66
N ASP A 39 -2.32 4.00 6.77
CA ASP A 39 -2.06 2.58 6.91
C ASP A 39 -0.71 2.20 6.24
N ALA A 40 -0.29 0.94 6.37
CA ALA A 40 0.95 0.47 5.76
C ALA A 40 1.05 -1.05 5.68
N VAL A 41 1.85 -1.54 4.74
CA VAL A 41 2.43 -2.88 4.79
C VAL A 41 3.94 -2.80 4.83
N ILE A 42 4.58 -3.69 5.59
CA ILE A 42 6.01 -3.66 5.81
C ILE A 42 6.57 -5.08 5.73
N LEU A 43 7.69 -5.25 5.03
CA LEU A 43 8.52 -6.43 5.14
C LEU A 43 9.86 -6.06 5.78
N ILE A 44 10.33 -6.91 6.68
CA ILE A 44 11.62 -6.76 7.32
C ILE A 44 12.47 -8.02 7.17
N HIS A 45 13.78 -7.82 7.09
CA HIS A 45 14.78 -8.85 7.34
C HIS A 45 15.53 -8.50 8.62
N ASP A 46 15.47 -9.39 9.61
CA ASP A 46 16.23 -9.26 10.85
C ASP A 46 17.56 -10.00 10.67
N ALA A 47 18.64 -9.25 10.50
CA ALA A 47 19.98 -9.80 10.30
C ALA A 47 20.49 -10.66 11.48
N LYS A 48 19.94 -10.47 12.68
CA LYS A 48 20.30 -11.23 13.87
C LYS A 48 19.75 -12.66 13.85
N THR A 49 18.53 -12.84 13.34
CA THR A 49 17.86 -14.15 13.29
C THR A 49 17.90 -14.76 11.89
N GLY A 50 18.12 -13.95 10.84
CA GLY A 50 17.99 -14.32 9.45
C GLY A 50 16.53 -14.43 8.97
N GLU A 51 15.56 -14.03 9.81
CA GLU A 51 14.14 -14.16 9.49
C GLU A 51 13.65 -13.01 8.63
N VAL A 52 12.75 -13.33 7.71
CA VAL A 52 11.92 -12.34 7.00
C VAL A 52 10.54 -12.37 7.64
N LEU A 53 10.03 -11.19 8.02
CA LEU A 53 8.73 -11.03 8.67
C LEU A 53 7.89 -9.98 7.97
N SER A 54 6.57 -10.16 8.03
CA SER A 54 5.57 -9.22 7.53
C SER A 54 4.92 -8.48 8.70
N ILE A 55 4.77 -7.17 8.57
CA ILE A 55 3.98 -6.35 9.49
C ILE A 55 2.79 -5.80 8.72
N ASN A 56 1.60 -6.23 9.10
CA ASN A 56 0.34 -5.77 8.54
C ASN A 56 -0.21 -4.63 9.41
N ALA A 57 -0.02 -3.42 8.94
CA ALA A 57 -0.53 -2.19 9.52
C ALA A 57 -1.66 -1.60 8.66
N GLU A 58 -2.55 -2.45 8.15
CA GLU A 58 -3.80 -2.02 7.54
C GLU A 58 -4.82 -1.66 8.64
N GLY A 59 -5.55 -0.57 8.43
CA GLY A 59 -6.63 -0.17 9.33
C GLY A 59 -7.84 -1.11 9.18
N THR A 60 -8.60 -1.29 10.25
CA THR A 60 -9.82 -2.12 10.24
C THR A 60 -11.08 -1.28 10.04
N ALA A 61 -12.15 -1.87 9.49
CA ALA A 61 -13.48 -1.27 9.43
C ALA A 61 -14.02 -0.98 10.84
N PRO A 62 -14.77 0.12 11.04
CA PRO A 62 -15.43 0.38 12.30
C PRO A 62 -16.55 -0.64 12.57
N GLN A 63 -16.86 -0.88 13.85
CA GLN A 63 -17.89 -1.85 14.24
C GLN A 63 -19.29 -1.47 13.72
N LEU A 64 -19.52 -0.22 13.39
CA LEU A 64 -20.80 0.27 12.85
C LEU A 64 -20.89 0.14 11.32
N ALA A 65 -19.79 -0.17 10.62
CA ALA A 65 -19.80 -0.31 9.17
C ALA A 65 -20.23 -1.72 8.76
N THR A 66 -21.43 -1.83 8.24
CA THR A 66 -21.96 -3.07 7.63
C THR A 66 -22.48 -2.78 6.22
N ILE A 67 -22.63 -3.81 5.40
CA ILE A 67 -23.23 -3.67 4.07
C ILE A 67 -24.62 -3.08 4.17
N GLU A 68 -25.44 -3.58 5.10
CA GLU A 68 -26.81 -3.11 5.34
C GLU A 68 -26.83 -1.63 5.74
N TRP A 69 -25.84 -1.18 6.55
CA TRP A 69 -25.76 0.24 6.92
C TRP A 69 -25.57 1.13 5.69
N TYR A 70 -24.67 0.76 4.77
CA TYR A 70 -24.44 1.53 3.53
C TYR A 70 -25.65 1.47 2.59
N GLU A 71 -26.33 0.33 2.49
CA GLU A 71 -27.58 0.21 1.71
C GLU A 71 -28.69 1.14 2.24
N GLU A 72 -28.87 1.19 3.57
CA GLU A 72 -29.92 1.98 4.19
C GLU A 72 -29.63 3.49 4.26
N HIS A 73 -28.35 3.87 4.48
CA HIS A 73 -27.98 5.25 4.81
C HIS A 73 -27.17 5.95 3.72
N ASN A 74 -26.55 5.22 2.80
CA ASN A 74 -25.72 5.78 1.74
C ASN A 74 -25.97 5.16 0.36
N HIS A 75 -27.20 4.76 0.07
CA HIS A 75 -27.66 4.27 -1.24
C HIS A 75 -26.89 3.04 -1.77
N GLY A 76 -26.27 2.25 -0.90
CA GLY A 76 -25.43 1.11 -1.29
C GLY A 76 -24.10 1.51 -1.92
N GLU A 77 -23.56 2.67 -1.55
CA GLU A 77 -22.29 3.17 -2.06
C GLU A 77 -21.32 3.46 -0.91
N ILE A 78 -20.02 3.30 -1.14
CA ILE A 78 -18.96 3.82 -0.28
C ILE A 78 -18.41 5.08 -0.95
N PRO A 79 -18.35 6.24 -0.24
CA PRO A 79 -17.78 7.45 -0.81
C PRO A 79 -16.32 7.23 -1.22
N VAL A 80 -16.01 7.49 -2.48
CA VAL A 80 -14.68 7.26 -3.04
C VAL A 80 -13.74 8.38 -2.62
N SER A 81 -12.71 8.04 -1.87
CA SER A 81 -11.58 8.94 -1.54
C SER A 81 -11.99 10.27 -0.90
N ASP A 82 -13.13 10.36 -0.20
CA ASP A 82 -13.62 11.63 0.38
C ASP A 82 -14.47 11.39 1.64
N GLY A 83 -14.20 12.15 2.68
CA GLY A 83 -14.99 12.19 3.90
C GLY A 83 -14.78 11.01 4.85
N LEU A 84 -15.50 11.05 5.98
CA LEU A 84 -15.28 10.13 7.11
C LEU A 84 -15.82 8.71 6.88
N LEU A 85 -16.74 8.52 5.92
CA LEU A 85 -17.32 7.21 5.62
C LEU A 85 -16.36 6.30 4.84
N SER A 86 -15.35 6.89 4.15
CA SER A 86 -14.27 6.13 3.51
C SER A 86 -13.04 5.92 4.41
N ALA A 87 -13.04 6.45 5.63
CA ALA A 87 -11.89 6.39 6.53
C ALA A 87 -11.54 4.95 6.95
N SER A 88 -10.24 4.73 7.22
CA SER A 88 -9.74 3.56 7.93
C SER A 88 -8.86 3.99 9.11
N ILE A 89 -8.64 3.10 10.09
CA ILE A 89 -7.85 3.42 11.30
C ILE A 89 -6.44 3.86 10.93
N PRO A 90 -5.92 4.98 11.49
CA PRO A 90 -4.51 5.33 11.41
C PRO A 90 -3.62 4.25 12.03
N ALA A 91 -2.81 3.59 11.24
CA ALA A 91 -2.12 2.37 11.67
C ALA A 91 -0.60 2.51 11.83
N VAL A 92 0.00 3.53 11.20
CA VAL A 92 1.47 3.68 11.19
C VAL A 92 2.07 3.90 12.57
N VAL A 93 1.36 4.54 13.50
CA VAL A 93 1.88 4.79 14.87
C VAL A 93 2.04 3.48 15.64
N ASP A 94 1.15 2.51 15.44
CA ASP A 94 1.32 1.18 16.03
C ASP A 94 2.44 0.38 15.32
N ALA A 95 2.60 0.56 14.01
CA ALA A 95 3.75 0.00 13.29
C ALA A 95 5.08 0.57 13.79
N TRP A 96 5.17 1.88 14.08
CA TRP A 96 6.35 2.47 14.70
C TRP A 96 6.66 1.83 16.05
N TYR A 97 5.61 1.69 16.90
CA TYR A 97 5.77 1.02 18.20
C TYR A 97 6.31 -0.40 18.04
N VAL A 98 5.73 -1.21 17.15
CA VAL A 98 6.14 -2.60 16.93
C VAL A 98 7.58 -2.69 16.42
N LEU A 99 7.96 -1.82 15.47
CA LEU A 99 9.34 -1.77 14.94
C LEU A 99 10.34 -1.41 16.05
N LEU A 100 10.07 -0.34 16.81
CA LEU A 100 10.93 0.10 17.90
C LEU A 100 11.00 -0.93 19.02
N ASP A 101 9.87 -1.48 19.45
CA ASP A 101 9.80 -2.37 20.61
C ASP A 101 10.48 -3.72 20.37
N ARG A 102 10.30 -4.31 19.16
CA ARG A 102 10.82 -5.64 18.86
C ARG A 102 12.25 -5.63 18.32
N TRP A 103 12.61 -4.66 17.51
CA TRP A 103 13.88 -4.65 16.76
C TRP A 103 14.67 -3.35 16.90
N GLY A 104 14.02 -2.25 17.23
CA GLY A 104 14.66 -0.96 17.41
C GLY A 104 15.50 -0.88 18.69
N THR A 105 16.39 0.10 18.73
CA THR A 105 17.29 0.38 19.86
C THR A 105 17.05 1.74 20.48
N MET A 106 16.38 2.64 19.77
CA MET A 106 16.11 4.02 20.16
C MET A 106 14.70 4.21 20.75
N THR A 107 14.46 5.38 21.31
CA THR A 107 13.20 5.84 21.90
C THR A 107 12.36 6.59 20.89
N PHE A 108 11.06 6.77 21.15
CA PHE A 108 10.22 7.68 20.36
C PHE A 108 10.76 9.11 20.38
N ALA A 109 11.29 9.56 21.51
CA ALA A 109 11.88 10.89 21.62
C ALA A 109 13.02 11.09 20.62
N GLU A 110 13.90 10.10 20.46
CA GLU A 110 15.04 10.18 19.54
C GLU A 110 14.60 10.11 18.07
N VAL A 111 13.73 9.15 17.71
CA VAL A 111 13.35 8.94 16.30
C VAL A 111 12.33 9.96 15.79
N LEU A 112 11.47 10.53 16.65
CA LEU A 112 10.49 11.55 16.25
C LEU A 112 11.02 12.98 16.29
N GLN A 113 12.17 13.22 16.92
CA GLN A 113 12.76 14.56 17.02
C GLN A 113 12.90 15.25 15.65
N PRO A 114 13.40 14.59 14.56
CA PRO A 114 13.47 15.23 13.25
C PRO A 114 12.10 15.63 12.68
N ALA A 115 11.05 14.85 12.94
CA ALA A 115 9.71 15.16 12.48
C ALA A 115 9.09 16.33 13.28
N ILE A 116 9.31 16.36 14.58
CA ILE A 116 8.88 17.48 15.43
C ILE A 116 9.55 18.79 14.98
N GLU A 117 10.86 18.76 14.73
CA GLU A 117 11.63 19.92 14.21
C GLU A 117 11.03 20.41 12.88
N VAL A 118 10.79 19.50 11.93
CA VAL A 118 10.20 19.86 10.62
C VAL A 118 8.80 20.44 10.77
N ALA A 119 7.97 19.90 11.65
CA ALA A 119 6.61 20.39 11.87
C ALA A 119 6.57 21.78 12.52
N GLU A 120 7.50 22.09 13.43
CA GLU A 120 7.57 23.37 14.17
C GLU A 120 8.33 24.46 13.43
N GLU A 121 9.52 24.13 12.91
CA GLU A 121 10.37 25.08 12.21
C GLU A 121 9.89 25.28 10.76
N GLY A 122 9.29 24.24 10.19
CA GLY A 122 8.75 24.19 8.83
C GLY A 122 9.77 23.75 7.79
N PHE A 123 9.28 23.58 6.58
CA PHE A 123 10.08 23.24 5.40
C PHE A 123 9.61 24.01 4.19
N PRO A 124 10.48 24.32 3.22
CA PRO A 124 10.07 24.99 1.99
C PRO A 124 9.22 24.05 1.13
N LEU A 125 8.04 24.51 0.70
CA LEU A 125 7.16 23.75 -0.17
C LEU A 125 7.77 23.56 -1.56
N SER A 126 7.72 22.33 -2.06
CA SER A 126 8.03 22.05 -3.45
C SER A 126 6.90 22.59 -4.37
N GLU A 127 7.23 22.85 -5.63
CA GLU A 127 6.25 23.25 -6.65
C GLU A 127 5.12 22.21 -6.78
N ARG A 128 5.46 20.92 -6.76
CA ARG A 128 4.49 19.82 -6.81
C ARG A 128 3.51 19.88 -5.63
N LEU A 129 4.00 20.00 -4.40
CA LEU A 129 3.14 20.00 -3.21
C LEU A 129 2.29 21.26 -3.14
N ALA A 130 2.86 22.44 -3.38
CA ALA A 130 2.12 23.69 -3.41
C ALA A 130 0.98 23.67 -4.47
N SER A 131 1.28 23.16 -5.67
CA SER A 131 0.31 22.96 -6.74
C SER A 131 -0.78 21.94 -6.37
N SER A 132 -0.40 20.84 -5.70
CA SER A 132 -1.33 19.81 -5.23
C SER A 132 -2.30 20.37 -4.19
N ILE A 133 -1.80 21.12 -3.20
CA ILE A 133 -2.63 21.81 -2.20
C ILE A 133 -3.58 22.81 -2.89
N ALA A 134 -3.07 23.63 -3.81
CA ALA A 134 -3.85 24.66 -4.48
C ALA A 134 -5.00 24.09 -5.33
N ARG A 135 -4.80 22.93 -5.96
CA ARG A 135 -5.79 22.29 -6.84
C ARG A 135 -6.77 21.38 -6.11
N SER A 136 -6.44 20.92 -4.90
CA SER A 136 -7.28 19.97 -4.16
C SER A 136 -8.58 20.64 -3.70
N GLU A 137 -9.69 20.29 -4.33
CA GLU A 137 -11.03 20.67 -3.88
C GLU A 137 -11.40 20.00 -2.55
N LYS A 138 -10.92 18.79 -2.34
CA LYS A 138 -11.13 18.00 -1.14
C LYS A 138 -10.66 18.72 0.13
N ILE A 139 -9.44 19.28 0.14
CA ILE A 139 -8.91 20.06 1.26
C ILE A 139 -9.83 21.24 1.61
N ARG A 140 -10.42 21.89 0.61
CA ARG A 140 -11.26 23.09 0.80
C ARG A 140 -12.66 22.81 1.35
N LYS A 141 -13.10 21.55 1.34
CA LYS A 141 -14.41 21.17 1.88
C LYS A 141 -14.44 21.24 3.41
N TYR A 142 -13.31 21.01 4.08
CA TYR A 142 -13.26 20.80 5.51
C TYR A 142 -12.53 21.93 6.24
N PRO A 143 -13.22 22.64 7.17
CA PRO A 143 -12.63 23.79 7.89
C PRO A 143 -11.35 23.43 8.68
N THR A 144 -11.31 22.26 9.29
CA THR A 144 -10.15 21.76 10.05
C THR A 144 -8.93 21.54 9.15
N THR A 145 -9.16 21.08 7.92
CA THR A 145 -8.11 20.87 6.93
C THR A 145 -7.63 22.18 6.34
N MET A 146 -8.55 23.11 6.07
CA MET A 146 -8.20 24.47 5.63
C MET A 146 -7.34 25.20 6.67
N LYS A 147 -7.61 25.03 7.98
CA LYS A 147 -6.79 25.59 9.06
C LYS A 147 -5.32 25.20 8.92
N VAL A 148 -5.03 23.98 8.49
CA VAL A 148 -3.66 23.45 8.35
C VAL A 148 -3.04 23.84 7.00
N TYR A 149 -3.75 23.59 5.90
CA TYR A 149 -3.19 23.70 4.55
C TYR A 149 -3.45 25.05 3.85
N TRP A 150 -4.37 25.88 4.39
CA TRP A 150 -4.69 27.22 3.89
C TRP A 150 -4.71 28.25 5.03
N PRO A 151 -3.66 28.33 5.86
CA PRO A 151 -3.70 29.09 7.13
C PRO A 151 -4.01 30.57 6.95
N ASP A 152 -3.61 31.17 5.82
CA ASP A 152 -3.84 32.60 5.51
C ASP A 152 -5.04 32.82 4.58
N GLY A 153 -5.95 31.84 4.44
CA GLY A 153 -7.10 31.92 3.54
C GLY A 153 -6.73 31.83 2.05
N ARG A 154 -5.50 31.43 1.73
CA ARG A 154 -4.98 31.15 0.38
C ARG A 154 -4.15 29.88 0.38
N ALA A 155 -3.97 29.29 -0.79
CA ALA A 155 -3.00 28.23 -0.96
C ALA A 155 -1.57 28.77 -0.76
N PRO A 156 -0.70 28.05 -0.07
CA PRO A 156 0.71 28.41 0.02
C PRO A 156 1.41 28.24 -1.32
N GLU A 157 2.43 29.06 -1.59
CA GLU A 157 3.21 29.04 -2.82
C GLU A 157 4.50 28.19 -2.68
N ALA A 158 5.04 27.77 -3.82
CA ALA A 158 6.32 27.07 -3.84
C ALA A 158 7.44 27.93 -3.21
N GLY A 159 8.25 27.32 -2.33
CA GLY A 159 9.30 28.01 -1.57
C GLY A 159 8.84 28.66 -0.27
N GLU A 160 7.55 28.82 -0.03
CA GLU A 160 7.06 29.25 1.28
C GLU A 160 7.32 28.19 2.35
N VAL A 161 7.61 28.65 3.56
CA VAL A 161 7.85 27.76 4.71
C VAL A 161 6.52 27.29 5.27
N PHE A 162 6.24 26.01 5.10
CA PHE A 162 5.03 25.37 5.60
C PHE A 162 5.29 24.75 6.98
N LYS A 163 4.38 24.97 7.92
CA LYS A 163 4.42 24.46 9.28
C LYS A 163 3.14 23.71 9.62
N ASN A 164 3.25 22.69 10.46
CA ASN A 164 2.10 21.97 10.99
C ASN A 164 2.23 21.77 12.50
N LEU A 165 1.89 22.81 13.25
CA LEU A 165 2.03 22.84 14.70
C LEU A 165 1.11 21.83 15.40
N ASP A 166 -0.06 21.56 14.84
CA ASP A 166 -0.99 20.57 15.39
C ASP A 166 -0.40 19.16 15.29
N ALA A 167 0.25 18.80 14.16
CA ALA A 167 0.98 17.54 14.04
C ALA A 167 2.19 17.46 14.99
N ALA A 168 2.95 18.56 15.14
CA ALA A 168 4.03 18.63 16.12
C ALA A 168 3.54 18.34 17.54
N ASN A 169 2.41 18.92 17.93
CA ASN A 169 1.80 18.68 19.24
C ASN A 169 1.37 17.23 19.41
N THR A 170 0.81 16.61 18.38
CA THR A 170 0.45 15.19 18.39
C THR A 170 1.67 14.29 18.59
N LEU A 171 2.77 14.54 17.87
CA LEU A 171 4.02 13.79 18.05
C LEU A 171 4.63 14.01 19.44
N LYS A 172 4.61 15.23 19.95
CA LYS A 172 5.08 15.55 21.32
C LYS A 172 4.29 14.82 22.39
N LYS A 173 2.99 14.64 22.24
CA LYS A 173 2.17 13.84 23.17
C LYS A 173 2.68 12.40 23.30
N LEU A 174 3.16 11.78 22.20
CA LEU A 174 3.77 10.45 22.24
C LEU A 174 5.06 10.45 23.05
N VAL A 175 5.95 11.41 22.77
CA VAL A 175 7.23 11.59 23.48
C VAL A 175 7.01 11.86 24.98
N GLU A 176 6.04 12.70 25.34
CA GLU A 176 5.67 12.95 26.73
C GLU A 176 5.19 11.69 27.46
N ALA A 177 4.34 10.88 26.81
CA ALA A 177 3.85 9.64 27.41
C ALA A 177 4.99 8.63 27.65
N GLU A 178 5.92 8.52 26.71
CA GLU A 178 7.14 7.74 26.86
C GLU A 178 7.97 8.22 28.04
N ALA A 179 8.28 9.52 28.12
CA ALA A 179 9.09 10.12 29.17
C ALA A 179 8.47 9.93 30.55
N GLN A 180 7.15 10.09 30.69
CA GLN A 180 6.42 9.89 31.96
C GLN A 180 6.47 8.43 32.44
N ASN A 181 6.72 7.47 31.55
CA ASN A 181 6.77 6.04 31.87
C ASN A 181 8.19 5.45 31.77
N ALA A 182 9.23 6.26 31.57
CA ALA A 182 10.61 5.80 31.42
C ALA A 182 11.11 4.95 32.61
N GLY A 183 10.65 5.25 33.84
CA GLY A 183 10.98 4.49 35.05
C GLY A 183 10.44 3.06 35.08
N ALA A 184 9.47 2.72 34.24
CA ALA A 184 8.91 1.37 34.11
C ALA A 184 9.66 0.48 33.10
N GLY A 185 10.71 1.01 32.48
CA GLY A 185 11.53 0.34 31.47
C GLY A 185 11.08 0.61 30.03
N ARG A 186 11.99 0.33 29.07
CA ARG A 186 11.83 0.69 27.65
C ARG A 186 10.52 0.20 27.04
N HIS A 187 10.20 -1.09 27.19
CA HIS A 187 8.97 -1.67 26.65
C HIS A 187 7.71 -0.94 27.16
N ALA A 188 7.61 -0.70 28.47
CA ALA A 188 6.48 0.00 29.06
C ALA A 188 6.38 1.46 28.60
N ALA A 189 7.51 2.14 28.44
CA ALA A 189 7.58 3.51 27.97
C ALA A 189 7.10 3.65 26.52
N LEU A 190 7.62 2.82 25.62
CA LEU A 190 7.18 2.76 24.21
C LEU A 190 5.68 2.44 24.11
N LYS A 191 5.21 1.46 24.91
CA LYS A 191 3.81 1.09 24.96
C LYS A 191 2.92 2.24 25.45
N ALA A 192 3.37 3.03 26.42
CA ALA A 192 2.64 4.19 26.92
C ALA A 192 2.46 5.26 25.83
N ALA A 193 3.48 5.51 25.01
CA ALA A 193 3.38 6.38 23.85
C ALA A 193 2.32 5.86 22.86
N ARG A 194 2.39 4.59 22.47
CA ARG A 194 1.41 3.93 21.63
C ARG A 194 -0.01 4.02 22.22
N ASP A 195 -0.18 3.70 23.50
CA ASP A 195 -1.48 3.70 24.16
C ASP A 195 -2.05 5.13 24.30
N ARG A 196 -1.23 6.17 24.36
CA ARG A 196 -1.71 7.56 24.29
C ARG A 196 -2.41 7.86 22.96
N PHE A 197 -1.90 7.28 21.85
CA PHE A 197 -2.53 7.45 20.54
C PHE A 197 -3.85 6.68 20.44
N TYR A 198 -3.85 5.39 20.78
CA TYR A 198 -4.99 4.51 20.53
C TYR A 198 -5.98 4.40 21.70
N LYS A 199 -5.59 4.76 22.93
CA LYS A 199 -6.42 4.64 24.16
C LYS A 199 -6.48 5.94 24.97
N GLY A 200 -5.62 6.90 24.68
CA GLY A 200 -5.49 8.15 25.42
C GLY A 200 -6.40 9.26 24.89
N ASP A 201 -5.93 10.48 25.08
CA ASP A 201 -6.61 11.70 24.67
C ASP A 201 -6.72 11.81 23.14
N ILE A 202 -5.72 11.33 22.39
CA ILE A 202 -5.75 11.34 20.92
C ILE A 202 -6.93 10.49 20.40
N ALA A 203 -7.08 9.24 20.89
CA ALA A 203 -8.20 8.38 20.50
C ALA A 203 -9.55 8.98 20.86
N ARG A 204 -9.67 9.63 22.03
CA ARG A 204 -10.91 10.31 22.43
C ARG A 204 -11.24 11.49 21.51
N THR A 205 -10.23 12.28 21.12
CA THR A 205 -10.41 13.35 20.14
C THR A 205 -10.89 12.79 18.79
N MET A 206 -10.27 11.72 18.31
CA MET A 206 -10.70 11.06 17.06
C MET A 206 -12.15 10.59 17.15
N ALA A 207 -12.51 9.83 18.19
CA ALA A 207 -13.85 9.29 18.37
C ALA A 207 -14.91 10.38 18.47
N ALA A 208 -14.67 11.42 19.29
CA ALA A 208 -15.61 12.53 19.44
C ALA A 208 -15.82 13.28 18.10
N PHE A 209 -14.75 13.47 17.32
CA PHE A 209 -14.87 14.11 16.01
C PHE A 209 -15.70 13.27 15.02
N PHE A 210 -15.50 11.95 14.99
CA PHE A 210 -16.31 11.05 14.16
C PHE A 210 -17.77 11.05 14.57
N GLU A 211 -18.09 11.04 15.88
CA GLU A 211 -19.47 11.13 16.39
C GLU A 211 -20.13 12.46 16.04
N GLU A 212 -19.39 13.58 16.14
CA GLU A 212 -19.92 14.93 15.86
C GLU A 212 -20.19 15.15 14.35
N HIS A 213 -19.50 14.42 13.47
CA HIS A 213 -19.52 14.60 12.01
C HIS A 213 -20.07 13.37 11.25
N ASP A 214 -20.95 12.60 11.88
CA ASP A 214 -21.64 11.45 11.29
C ASP A 214 -20.71 10.34 10.74
N GLY A 215 -19.49 10.25 11.27
CA GLY A 215 -18.57 9.15 10.97
C GLY A 215 -18.88 7.90 11.79
N LEU A 216 -18.39 6.73 11.34
CA LEU A 216 -18.73 5.43 11.93
C LEU A 216 -17.79 4.96 13.03
N TYR A 217 -16.58 5.52 13.15
CA TYR A 217 -15.63 5.13 14.18
C TYR A 217 -16.07 5.57 15.58
N ARG A 218 -15.83 4.69 16.57
CA ARG A 218 -16.04 4.92 18.00
C ARG A 218 -14.73 4.68 18.76
N TYR A 219 -14.68 5.06 20.02
CA TYR A 219 -13.48 4.93 20.85
C TYR A 219 -12.94 3.49 20.89
N GLU A 220 -13.82 2.50 20.98
CA GLU A 220 -13.48 1.08 21.07
C GLU A 220 -12.79 0.56 19.82
N ASP A 221 -13.11 1.10 18.64
CA ASP A 221 -12.45 0.74 17.38
C ASP A 221 -10.95 1.10 17.42
N PHE A 222 -10.62 2.28 17.92
CA PHE A 222 -9.23 2.71 18.11
C PHE A 222 -8.56 1.94 19.25
N ALA A 223 -9.24 1.81 20.40
CA ALA A 223 -8.66 1.22 21.61
C ALA A 223 -8.31 -0.27 21.44
N ASN A 224 -9.04 -0.98 20.59
CA ASN A 224 -8.85 -2.42 20.32
C ASN A 224 -7.95 -2.69 19.10
N TYR A 225 -7.59 -1.66 18.34
CA TYR A 225 -6.73 -1.82 17.18
C TYR A 225 -5.31 -2.26 17.56
N SER A 226 -4.74 -3.15 16.75
CA SER A 226 -3.31 -3.49 16.76
C SER A 226 -2.84 -3.97 15.39
N VAL A 227 -1.60 -3.64 15.04
CA VAL A 227 -0.92 -4.24 13.90
C VAL A 227 -0.64 -5.72 14.13
N LYS A 228 -0.43 -6.47 13.06
CA LYS A 228 -0.08 -7.89 13.11
C LYS A 228 1.33 -8.10 12.59
N VAL A 229 2.05 -9.01 13.23
CA VAL A 229 3.29 -9.58 12.70
C VAL A 229 2.99 -10.98 12.21
N GLU A 230 3.19 -11.20 10.92
CA GLU A 230 2.77 -12.38 10.19
C GLU A 230 3.96 -13.03 9.50
N THR A 231 3.86 -14.33 9.20
CA THR A 231 4.82 -15.00 8.32
C THR A 231 4.54 -14.57 6.89
N PRO A 232 5.52 -14.04 6.16
CA PRO A 232 5.32 -13.64 4.77
C PRO A 232 5.07 -14.86 3.87
N VAL A 233 4.42 -14.61 2.74
CA VAL A 233 4.33 -15.61 1.67
C VAL A 233 5.49 -15.39 0.69
N SER A 234 6.04 -16.47 0.12
CA SER A 234 7.17 -16.38 -0.80
C SER A 234 7.18 -17.48 -1.87
N ILE A 235 7.92 -17.23 -2.92
CA ILE A 235 8.28 -18.21 -3.95
C ILE A 235 9.77 -18.10 -4.27
N ASP A 236 10.33 -19.17 -4.81
CA ASP A 236 11.59 -19.12 -5.53
C ASP A 236 11.30 -18.79 -7.01
N TYR A 237 11.97 -17.76 -7.55
CA TYR A 237 11.91 -17.37 -8.94
C TYR A 237 13.32 -17.19 -9.49
N ARG A 238 13.77 -18.06 -10.40
CA ARG A 238 15.11 -18.01 -11.02
C ARG A 238 16.27 -17.94 -10.00
N GLY A 239 16.14 -18.59 -8.85
CA GLY A 239 17.15 -18.58 -7.77
C GLY A 239 17.09 -17.37 -6.83
N TYR A 240 16.04 -16.59 -6.92
CA TYR A 240 15.71 -15.52 -5.98
C TYR A 240 14.46 -15.91 -5.18
N THR A 241 14.52 -15.78 -3.86
CA THR A 241 13.32 -15.94 -3.02
C THR A 241 12.64 -14.58 -2.87
N VAL A 242 11.43 -14.45 -3.42
CA VAL A 242 10.63 -13.22 -3.41
C VAL A 242 9.57 -13.32 -2.33
N TYR A 243 9.58 -12.40 -1.36
CA TYR A 243 8.66 -12.34 -0.23
C TYR A 243 7.62 -11.23 -0.40
N LYS A 244 6.38 -11.53 0.03
CA LYS A 244 5.24 -10.60 0.05
C LYS A 244 4.47 -10.67 1.37
N ASN A 245 3.78 -9.58 1.70
CA ASN A 245 2.81 -9.56 2.79
C ASN A 245 1.64 -10.50 2.48
N PRO A 246 1.19 -11.35 3.43
CA PRO A 246 0.28 -12.46 3.11
C PRO A 246 -1.20 -12.09 3.13
N SER A 247 -1.61 -11.03 3.81
CA SER A 247 -3.01 -10.77 4.15
C SER A 247 -3.40 -9.31 3.90
N ALA A 248 -4.66 -9.10 3.54
CA ALA A 248 -5.30 -7.79 3.37
C ALA A 248 -4.62 -6.84 2.37
N ASN A 249 -3.90 -7.37 1.38
CA ASN A 249 -3.24 -6.58 0.34
C ASN A 249 -3.14 -7.33 -0.99
N GLN A 250 -2.72 -6.64 -2.05
CA GLN A 250 -2.58 -7.26 -3.38
C GLN A 250 -1.22 -7.93 -3.63
N GLY A 251 -0.24 -7.77 -2.74
CA GLY A 251 1.14 -8.24 -2.94
C GLY A 251 1.27 -9.68 -3.46
N PRO A 252 0.52 -10.66 -2.92
CA PRO A 252 0.62 -12.05 -3.40
C PRO A 252 0.30 -12.24 -4.88
N ALA A 253 -0.48 -11.35 -5.52
CA ALA A 253 -0.75 -11.43 -6.96
C ALA A 253 0.53 -11.24 -7.81
N GLU A 254 1.56 -10.57 -7.28
CA GLU A 254 2.89 -10.55 -7.90
C GLU A 254 3.52 -11.95 -7.94
N LEU A 255 3.42 -12.70 -6.85
CA LEU A 255 3.93 -14.08 -6.79
C LEU A 255 3.16 -15.00 -7.75
N PHE A 256 1.84 -14.83 -7.85
CA PHE A 256 1.03 -15.59 -8.81
C PHE A 256 1.46 -15.29 -10.24
N THR A 257 1.70 -14.01 -10.56
CA THR A 257 2.19 -13.59 -11.88
C THR A 257 3.56 -14.20 -12.18
N LEU A 258 4.51 -14.11 -11.24
CA LEU A 258 5.85 -14.69 -11.40
C LEU A 258 5.78 -16.22 -11.60
N LYS A 259 4.91 -16.94 -10.86
CA LYS A 259 4.70 -18.39 -11.06
C LYS A 259 4.17 -18.73 -12.45
N LEU A 260 3.32 -17.87 -13.02
CA LEU A 260 2.88 -18.03 -14.41
C LEU A 260 4.04 -17.77 -15.38
N LEU A 261 4.80 -16.70 -15.17
CA LEU A 261 5.89 -16.31 -16.07
C LEU A 261 7.11 -17.25 -15.99
N GLU A 262 7.30 -17.96 -14.89
CA GLU A 262 8.38 -18.96 -14.73
C GLU A 262 8.34 -20.05 -15.82
N GLY A 263 7.18 -20.33 -16.38
CA GLY A 263 6.99 -21.30 -17.46
C GLY A 263 7.40 -20.82 -18.86
N TYR A 264 7.85 -19.56 -19.00
CA TYR A 264 8.26 -18.98 -20.29
C TYR A 264 9.75 -18.65 -20.29
N ASP A 265 10.37 -18.70 -21.45
CA ASP A 265 11.70 -18.15 -21.70
C ASP A 265 11.55 -16.66 -22.07
N LEU A 266 11.50 -15.79 -21.04
CA LEU A 266 11.28 -14.36 -21.24
C LEU A 266 12.44 -13.68 -22.00
N GLN A 267 13.66 -14.20 -21.86
CA GLN A 267 14.82 -13.70 -22.60
C GLN A 267 14.65 -13.97 -24.11
N ALA A 268 14.17 -15.17 -24.47
CA ALA A 268 13.92 -15.52 -25.87
C ALA A 268 12.74 -14.73 -26.47
N LEU A 269 11.73 -14.33 -25.65
CA LEU A 269 10.67 -13.43 -26.11
C LEU A 269 11.22 -12.01 -26.43
N GLY A 270 12.27 -11.59 -25.77
CA GLY A 270 12.92 -10.29 -25.93
C GLY A 270 12.30 -9.16 -25.12
N HIS A 271 13.12 -8.37 -24.45
CA HIS A 271 12.69 -7.26 -23.60
C HIS A 271 11.78 -6.28 -24.35
N ASN A 272 10.58 -6.03 -23.80
CA ASN A 272 9.57 -5.12 -24.35
C ASN A 272 9.16 -5.42 -25.80
N SER A 273 9.29 -6.68 -26.25
CA SER A 273 8.70 -7.14 -27.52
C SER A 273 7.17 -7.28 -27.40
N VAL A 274 6.50 -7.49 -28.54
CA VAL A 274 5.05 -7.80 -28.57
C VAL A 274 4.73 -9.03 -27.73
N GLU A 275 5.52 -10.09 -27.89
CA GLU A 275 5.34 -11.38 -27.21
C GLU A 275 5.57 -11.25 -25.71
N TYR A 276 6.59 -10.52 -25.29
CA TYR A 276 6.91 -10.29 -23.88
C TYR A 276 5.80 -9.50 -23.19
N ILE A 277 5.42 -8.33 -23.73
CA ILE A 277 4.39 -7.46 -23.13
C ILE A 277 3.04 -8.20 -23.08
N HIS A 278 2.63 -8.83 -24.20
CA HIS A 278 1.40 -9.57 -24.27
C HIS A 278 1.36 -10.72 -23.25
N THR A 279 2.37 -11.58 -23.22
CA THR A 279 2.44 -12.72 -22.28
C THR A 279 2.42 -12.25 -20.83
N SER A 280 3.18 -11.20 -20.50
CA SER A 280 3.26 -10.67 -19.14
C SER A 280 1.94 -10.03 -18.71
N ALA A 281 1.28 -9.28 -19.59
CA ALA A 281 -0.02 -8.68 -19.33
C ALA A 281 -1.12 -9.74 -19.13
N GLU A 282 -1.15 -10.79 -19.99
CA GLU A 282 -2.11 -11.89 -19.83
C GLU A 282 -1.87 -12.69 -18.53
N ALA A 283 -0.61 -12.94 -18.16
CA ALA A 283 -0.28 -13.60 -16.91
C ALA A 283 -0.74 -12.76 -15.70
N LEU A 284 -0.50 -11.44 -15.73
CA LEU A 284 -0.97 -10.52 -14.69
C LEU A 284 -2.51 -10.54 -14.59
N LYS A 285 -3.23 -10.47 -15.70
CA LYS A 285 -4.71 -10.50 -15.72
C LYS A 285 -5.26 -11.77 -15.06
N LEU A 286 -4.63 -12.92 -15.27
CA LEU A 286 -4.99 -14.16 -14.58
C LEU A 286 -4.72 -14.09 -13.08
N ALA A 287 -3.57 -13.56 -12.67
CA ALA A 287 -3.22 -13.38 -11.27
C ALA A 287 -4.16 -12.39 -10.57
N MET A 288 -4.54 -11.30 -11.24
CA MET A 288 -5.50 -10.33 -10.71
C MET A 288 -6.91 -10.90 -10.62
N ALA A 289 -7.31 -11.80 -11.51
CA ALA A 289 -8.58 -12.52 -11.37
C ALA A 289 -8.58 -13.42 -10.12
N ASP A 290 -7.46 -14.08 -9.81
CA ASP A 290 -7.31 -14.85 -8.57
C ASP A 290 -7.23 -13.95 -7.33
N ARG A 291 -6.63 -12.73 -7.43
CA ARG A 291 -6.69 -11.70 -6.40
C ARG A 291 -8.13 -11.41 -5.99
N GLU A 292 -9.01 -11.16 -6.95
CA GLU A 292 -10.41 -10.84 -6.67
C GLU A 292 -11.11 -11.94 -5.89
N LYS A 293 -10.90 -13.18 -6.26
CA LYS A 293 -11.60 -14.32 -5.65
C LYS A 293 -11.04 -14.73 -4.30
N TYR A 294 -9.73 -14.53 -4.07
CA TYR A 294 -9.05 -15.21 -2.96
C TYR A 294 -8.36 -14.30 -1.96
N LEU A 295 -7.94 -13.08 -2.33
CA LEU A 295 -7.18 -12.22 -1.42
C LEU A 295 -8.09 -11.32 -0.56
N GLY A 296 -7.79 -11.26 0.73
CA GLY A 296 -8.46 -10.45 1.73
C GLY A 296 -7.86 -10.67 3.12
N ASP A 297 -8.57 -10.28 4.17
CA ASP A 297 -8.12 -10.43 5.55
C ASP A 297 -8.19 -11.89 6.02
N MET A 298 -7.05 -12.49 6.35
CA MET A 298 -6.93 -13.89 6.79
C MET A 298 -7.57 -14.16 8.16
N ASP A 299 -8.01 -13.15 8.91
CA ASP A 299 -8.84 -13.37 10.10
C ASP A 299 -10.29 -13.72 9.75
N PHE A 300 -10.74 -13.34 8.56
CA PHE A 300 -12.10 -13.52 8.07
C PHE A 300 -12.20 -14.58 6.99
N ILE A 301 -11.13 -14.79 6.22
CA ILE A 301 -11.13 -15.72 5.10
C ILE A 301 -9.89 -16.62 5.08
N THR A 302 -10.03 -17.78 4.47
CA THR A 302 -8.89 -18.65 4.13
C THR A 302 -8.41 -18.34 2.73
N ILE A 303 -7.10 -18.11 2.56
CA ILE A 303 -6.44 -17.96 1.27
C ILE A 303 -5.74 -19.27 0.92
N PRO A 304 -6.05 -19.92 -0.21
CA PRO A 304 -5.51 -21.23 -0.59
C PRO A 304 -4.10 -21.12 -1.20
N TYR A 305 -3.12 -20.59 -0.44
CA TYR A 305 -1.76 -20.34 -0.94
C TYR A 305 -1.05 -21.58 -1.47
N GLU A 306 -1.22 -22.74 -0.83
CA GLU A 306 -0.64 -24.00 -1.29
C GLU A 306 -1.03 -24.28 -2.75
N GLY A 307 -2.31 -24.10 -3.08
CA GLY A 307 -2.80 -24.28 -4.45
C GLY A 307 -2.37 -23.15 -5.39
N LEU A 308 -2.58 -21.87 -4.97
CA LEU A 308 -2.28 -20.68 -5.78
C LEU A 308 -0.82 -20.59 -6.22
N LEU A 309 0.12 -21.08 -5.39
CA LEU A 309 1.56 -21.06 -5.65
C LEU A 309 2.10 -22.39 -6.19
N SER A 310 1.25 -23.40 -6.41
CA SER A 310 1.68 -24.69 -6.95
C SER A 310 2.04 -24.61 -8.43
N GLU A 311 3.03 -25.39 -8.86
CA GLU A 311 3.42 -25.49 -10.27
C GLU A 311 2.31 -26.11 -11.14
N GLU A 312 1.57 -27.05 -10.58
CA GLU A 312 0.45 -27.71 -11.25
C GLU A 312 -0.65 -26.71 -11.59
N TYR A 313 -1.02 -25.85 -10.65
CA TYR A 313 -1.98 -24.77 -10.87
C TYR A 313 -1.46 -23.76 -11.89
N ALA A 314 -0.23 -23.30 -11.74
CA ALA A 314 0.38 -22.37 -12.68
C ALA A 314 0.39 -22.93 -14.11
N ARG A 315 0.67 -24.24 -14.28
CA ARG A 315 0.64 -24.93 -15.58
C ARG A 315 -0.76 -24.97 -16.16
N GLU A 316 -1.81 -25.25 -15.36
CA GLU A 316 -3.20 -25.18 -15.82
C GLU A 316 -3.54 -23.75 -16.27
N ARG A 317 -3.19 -22.74 -15.46
CA ARG A 317 -3.50 -21.34 -15.77
C ARG A 317 -2.80 -20.83 -17.04
N ARG A 318 -1.55 -21.23 -17.27
CA ARG A 318 -0.79 -20.88 -18.50
C ARG A 318 -1.50 -21.32 -19.78
N THR A 319 -2.30 -22.41 -19.77
CA THR A 319 -3.05 -22.85 -20.94
C THR A 319 -4.15 -21.87 -21.38
N LEU A 320 -4.50 -20.91 -20.53
CA LEU A 320 -5.48 -19.86 -20.82
C LEU A 320 -4.88 -18.64 -21.51
N ILE A 321 -3.55 -18.55 -21.58
CA ILE A 321 -2.85 -17.48 -22.29
C ILE A 321 -2.78 -17.89 -23.78
N ASP A 322 -3.59 -17.23 -24.61
CA ASP A 322 -3.54 -17.38 -26.06
C ASP A 322 -2.40 -16.50 -26.60
N PRO A 323 -1.38 -17.07 -27.26
CA PRO A 323 -0.24 -16.27 -27.71
C PRO A 323 -0.59 -15.23 -28.79
N ASP A 324 -1.72 -15.37 -29.46
CA ASP A 324 -2.13 -14.53 -30.58
C ASP A 324 -3.28 -13.57 -30.25
N ARG A 325 -3.90 -13.70 -29.06
CA ARG A 325 -5.11 -12.94 -28.75
C ARG A 325 -5.23 -12.52 -27.29
N ALA A 326 -5.47 -11.22 -27.06
CA ALA A 326 -5.78 -10.67 -25.74
C ALA A 326 -7.15 -11.16 -25.22
N SER A 327 -7.23 -11.48 -23.94
CA SER A 327 -8.48 -11.82 -23.26
C SER A 327 -9.18 -10.58 -22.73
N PHE A 328 -10.51 -10.59 -22.77
CA PHE A 328 -11.39 -9.55 -22.23
C PHE A 328 -12.13 -10.02 -20.97
N GLU A 329 -11.92 -11.26 -20.55
CA GLU A 329 -12.67 -11.90 -19.48
C GLU A 329 -11.88 -11.88 -18.17
N LEU A 330 -12.60 -11.70 -17.06
CA LEU A 330 -12.09 -12.00 -15.74
C LEU A 330 -12.19 -13.52 -15.49
N ARG A 331 -11.05 -14.20 -15.33
CA ARG A 331 -10.96 -15.67 -15.31
C ARG A 331 -10.33 -16.19 -14.03
N PRO A 332 -10.98 -16.09 -12.85
CA PRO A 332 -10.44 -16.68 -11.63
C PRO A 332 -10.37 -18.22 -11.73
N GLY A 333 -9.32 -18.81 -11.18
CA GLY A 333 -9.14 -20.25 -11.23
C GLY A 333 -9.73 -20.99 -10.03
N THR A 334 -9.28 -22.24 -9.84
CA THR A 334 -9.73 -23.13 -8.75
C THR A 334 -8.51 -23.84 -8.13
N PRO A 335 -7.67 -23.10 -7.37
CA PRO A 335 -6.44 -23.63 -6.80
C PRO A 335 -6.67 -24.74 -5.78
N GLU A 336 -7.85 -24.84 -5.19
CA GLU A 336 -8.21 -25.86 -4.21
C GLU A 336 -8.11 -27.28 -4.76
N ARG A 337 -8.19 -27.45 -6.09
CA ARG A 337 -7.98 -28.75 -6.75
C ARG A 337 -6.56 -29.28 -6.57
N PHE A 338 -5.62 -28.41 -6.25
CA PHE A 338 -4.19 -28.68 -6.11
C PHE A 338 -3.75 -28.72 -4.65
N MET A 339 -4.71 -28.77 -3.71
CA MET A 339 -4.48 -28.89 -2.29
C MET A 339 -4.95 -30.26 -1.79
N GLY A 340 -4.23 -30.83 -0.83
CA GLY A 340 -4.46 -32.23 -0.40
C GLY A 340 -5.81 -32.53 0.29
N SER A 341 -6.63 -31.54 0.69
CA SER A 341 -7.81 -31.82 1.53
C SER A 341 -8.85 -30.67 1.65
N SER A 342 -9.01 -29.80 0.72
CA SER A 342 -9.98 -28.71 0.86
C SER A 342 -11.19 -28.86 -0.06
N GLY A 343 -12.39 -28.57 0.46
CA GLY A 343 -13.56 -28.30 -0.37
C GLY A 343 -13.34 -27.05 -1.22
N LEU A 344 -14.08 -26.95 -2.31
CA LEU A 344 -14.07 -25.75 -3.18
C LEU A 344 -14.52 -24.53 -2.38
N LEU A 345 -13.81 -23.42 -2.51
CA LEU A 345 -14.21 -22.12 -1.97
C LEU A 345 -15.14 -21.45 -3.00
N ASP A 346 -16.44 -21.55 -2.75
CA ASP A 346 -17.47 -20.94 -3.60
C ASP A 346 -17.67 -19.47 -3.20
N ARG A 347 -16.72 -18.62 -3.65
CA ARG A 347 -16.81 -17.17 -3.46
C ARG A 347 -17.25 -16.49 -4.75
N PRO A 348 -18.25 -15.60 -4.67
CA PRO A 348 -18.63 -14.78 -5.82
C PRO A 348 -17.49 -13.82 -6.17
N VAL A 349 -17.48 -13.40 -7.43
CA VAL A 349 -16.65 -12.31 -7.94
C VAL A 349 -17.53 -11.45 -8.81
N HIS A 350 -17.75 -10.23 -8.40
CA HIS A 350 -18.52 -9.27 -9.18
C HIS A 350 -17.64 -8.59 -10.23
N VAL A 351 -18.17 -8.37 -11.44
CA VAL A 351 -17.51 -7.60 -12.50
C VAL A 351 -18.37 -6.39 -12.79
N ASN A 352 -17.87 -5.20 -12.44
CA ASN A 352 -18.49 -3.95 -12.80
C ASN A 352 -17.83 -3.38 -14.07
N LEU A 353 -18.65 -3.05 -15.08
CA LEU A 353 -18.21 -2.45 -16.35
C LEU A 353 -18.72 -1.02 -16.51
N GLU A 354 -19.44 -0.50 -15.52
CA GLU A 354 -20.04 0.82 -15.52
C GLU A 354 -19.35 1.75 -14.53
N GLY A 355 -19.37 3.04 -14.81
CA GLY A 355 -18.75 4.06 -13.97
C GLY A 355 -17.24 4.20 -14.23
N GLU A 356 -16.63 5.09 -13.50
CA GLU A 356 -15.18 5.33 -13.52
C GLU A 356 -14.59 4.93 -12.17
N ALA A 357 -13.51 4.18 -12.18
CA ALA A 357 -12.73 3.90 -11.00
C ALA A 357 -11.29 4.38 -11.19
N ASP A 358 -10.72 4.94 -10.15
CA ASP A 358 -9.33 5.36 -10.12
C ASP A 358 -8.44 4.15 -9.82
N HIS A 359 -7.66 3.71 -10.80
CA HIS A 359 -6.63 2.69 -10.63
C HIS A 359 -5.32 3.29 -10.12
N GLU A 360 -5.17 4.63 -10.19
CA GLU A 360 -4.02 5.35 -9.69
C GLU A 360 -4.29 5.76 -8.24
N GLY A 361 -3.47 5.31 -7.32
CA GLY A 361 -3.51 5.72 -5.90
C GLY A 361 -2.33 6.62 -5.57
N ASP A 362 -2.42 7.34 -4.48
CA ASP A 362 -1.30 8.12 -3.95
C ASP A 362 -0.72 7.39 -2.73
N THR A 363 0.58 7.15 -2.76
CA THR A 363 1.30 6.30 -1.80
C THR A 363 2.74 6.81 -1.71
N SER A 364 3.43 6.49 -0.64
CA SER A 364 4.86 6.71 -0.54
C SER A 364 5.57 5.40 -0.24
N TYR A 365 6.86 5.32 -0.58
CA TYR A 365 7.70 4.16 -0.30
C TYR A 365 8.99 4.59 0.37
N ILE A 366 9.39 3.87 1.40
CA ILE A 366 10.69 4.05 2.06
C ILE A 366 11.37 2.70 2.29
N ALA A 367 12.63 2.61 1.86
CA ALA A 367 13.49 1.47 2.09
C ALA A 367 14.70 1.87 2.93
N VAL A 368 15.05 1.04 3.90
CA VAL A 368 16.26 1.24 4.72
C VAL A 368 17.01 -0.07 4.80
N VAL A 369 18.33 0.01 4.58
CA VAL A 369 19.28 -1.08 4.83
C VAL A 369 20.41 -0.51 5.68
N ASP A 370 20.69 -1.15 6.83
CA ASP A 370 21.79 -0.74 7.69
C ASP A 370 23.08 -1.53 7.44
N LYS A 371 24.14 -1.16 8.15
CA LYS A 371 25.47 -1.79 8.03
C LYS A 371 25.49 -3.28 8.42
N ASP A 372 24.54 -3.71 9.25
CA ASP A 372 24.40 -5.10 9.69
C ASP A 372 23.49 -5.90 8.76
N ARG A 373 22.97 -5.26 7.68
CA ARG A 373 22.06 -5.82 6.67
C ARG A 373 20.67 -6.15 7.22
N ASN A 374 20.21 -5.46 8.28
CA ASN A 374 18.79 -5.36 8.52
C ASN A 374 18.15 -4.60 7.35
N MET A 375 17.05 -5.08 6.85
CA MET A 375 16.34 -4.49 5.72
C MET A 375 14.90 -4.19 6.11
N VAL A 376 14.41 -3.03 5.68
CA VAL A 376 13.01 -2.66 5.83
C VAL A 376 12.47 -2.16 4.49
N SER A 377 11.39 -2.77 4.03
CA SER A 377 10.57 -2.34 2.91
C SER A 377 9.24 -1.85 3.47
N PHE A 378 8.98 -0.54 3.44
CA PHE A 378 7.86 0.09 4.13
C PHE A 378 7.05 0.94 3.15
N GLU A 379 5.78 0.64 3.00
CA GLU A 379 4.87 1.31 2.09
C GLU A 379 3.69 1.93 2.86
N PRO A 380 3.81 3.19 3.33
CA PRO A 380 2.73 3.92 3.98
C PRO A 380 1.86 4.64 2.95
N SER A 381 0.55 4.74 3.21
CA SER A 381 -0.37 5.38 2.27
C SER A 381 -1.58 6.03 2.96
N LEU A 382 -2.07 7.09 2.34
CA LEU A 382 -3.42 7.62 2.59
C LEU A 382 -4.45 7.07 1.58
N HIS A 383 -4.04 6.23 0.64
CA HIS A 383 -4.74 5.69 -0.51
C HIS A 383 -4.85 6.67 -1.67
N SER A 384 -5.54 7.77 -1.51
CA SER A 384 -5.72 8.83 -2.52
C SER A 384 -5.10 10.13 -2.02
N GLY A 385 -4.83 11.05 -2.94
CA GLY A 385 -4.27 12.37 -2.59
C GLY A 385 -5.02 13.06 -1.45
N PHE A 386 -4.32 13.28 -0.34
CA PHE A 386 -4.88 13.79 0.93
C PHE A 386 -5.96 12.89 1.57
N GLY A 387 -5.92 11.59 1.35
CA GLY A 387 -6.79 10.61 2.02
C GLY A 387 -8.27 10.99 2.00
N THR A 388 -8.92 10.97 3.17
CA THR A 388 -10.31 11.43 3.34
C THR A 388 -10.51 12.93 3.10
N GLY A 389 -9.43 13.72 2.99
CA GLY A 389 -9.48 15.17 2.98
C GLY A 389 -9.70 15.81 4.35
N VAL A 390 -9.94 15.03 5.41
CA VAL A 390 -10.34 15.52 6.73
C VAL A 390 -9.19 15.46 7.72
N VAL A 391 -8.74 16.63 8.18
CA VAL A 391 -7.92 16.72 9.40
C VAL A 391 -8.85 16.58 10.60
N VAL A 392 -8.64 15.56 11.42
CA VAL A 392 -9.51 15.26 12.55
C VAL A 392 -9.15 16.15 13.74
N GLY A 393 -10.09 17.01 14.12
CA GLY A 393 -9.94 17.94 15.24
C GLY A 393 -8.72 18.86 15.11
N ASP A 394 -7.89 18.88 16.16
CA ASP A 394 -6.64 19.62 16.26
C ASP A 394 -5.39 18.71 16.22
N LEU A 395 -5.54 17.51 15.61
CA LEU A 395 -4.47 16.52 15.59
C LEU A 395 -3.44 16.74 14.47
N GLY A 396 -3.76 17.57 13.48
CA GLY A 396 -2.84 17.98 12.41
C GLY A 396 -2.55 16.94 11.35
N PHE A 397 -3.28 15.82 11.29
CA PHE A 397 -3.13 14.80 10.27
C PHE A 397 -4.47 14.40 9.65
N ILE A 398 -4.40 13.96 8.40
CA ILE A 398 -5.54 13.46 7.62
C ILE A 398 -5.63 11.94 7.78
N PHE A 399 -6.84 11.40 7.85
CA PHE A 399 -7.08 9.96 7.83
C PHE A 399 -6.95 9.39 6.42
N ASN A 400 -6.44 8.17 6.30
CA ASN A 400 -6.51 7.42 5.05
C ASN A 400 -7.97 7.10 4.69
N CYS A 401 -8.24 6.91 3.40
CA CYS A 401 -9.57 6.61 2.88
C CYS A 401 -9.71 5.17 2.37
N ARG A 402 -8.99 4.23 2.99
CA ARG A 402 -8.93 2.83 2.56
C ARG A 402 -10.26 2.07 2.70
N GLY A 403 -11.25 2.63 3.39
CA GLY A 403 -12.59 2.05 3.50
C GLY A 403 -13.31 1.92 2.16
N ASP A 404 -12.97 2.71 1.15
CA ASP A 404 -13.56 2.59 -0.19
C ASP A 404 -13.04 1.38 -1.01
N TYR A 405 -12.17 0.58 -0.44
CA TYR A 405 -11.71 -0.67 -1.06
C TYR A 405 -12.63 -1.86 -0.76
N TYR A 406 -13.49 -1.79 0.24
CA TYR A 406 -14.41 -2.89 0.52
C TYR A 406 -15.42 -3.08 -0.61
N SER A 407 -15.72 -4.36 -0.87
CA SER A 407 -16.89 -4.72 -1.66
C SER A 407 -18.15 -4.69 -0.79
N LEU A 408 -19.26 -4.24 -1.35
CA LEU A 408 -20.59 -4.35 -0.75
C LEU A 408 -21.36 -5.58 -1.25
N VAL A 409 -20.70 -6.51 -1.96
CA VAL A 409 -21.27 -7.77 -2.40
C VAL A 409 -21.02 -8.86 -1.34
N PRO A 410 -22.07 -9.39 -0.68
CA PRO A 410 -21.90 -10.39 0.35
C PRO A 410 -21.18 -11.65 -0.15
N GLY A 411 -20.23 -12.16 0.64
CA GLY A 411 -19.51 -13.39 0.36
C GLY A 411 -18.26 -13.24 -0.51
N GLU A 412 -17.99 -12.07 -1.09
CA GLU A 412 -16.71 -11.81 -1.74
C GLU A 412 -15.56 -11.80 -0.72
N ALA A 413 -14.35 -12.12 -1.19
CA ALA A 413 -13.17 -12.18 -0.31
C ALA A 413 -12.94 -10.86 0.42
N ASN A 414 -13.18 -9.74 -0.26
CA ASN A 414 -13.04 -8.37 0.25
C ASN A 414 -14.36 -7.71 0.67
N ALA A 415 -15.42 -8.50 0.90
CA ALA A 415 -16.70 -7.96 1.39
C ALA A 415 -16.51 -7.25 2.73
N LEU A 416 -17.21 -6.10 2.90
CA LEU A 416 -17.21 -5.32 4.14
C LEU A 416 -17.76 -6.14 5.31
N GLU A 417 -16.98 -6.21 6.38
CA GLU A 417 -17.37 -6.77 7.66
C GLU A 417 -16.76 -5.93 8.81
N PRO A 418 -17.49 -5.70 9.92
CA PRO A 418 -16.96 -4.97 11.07
C PRO A 418 -15.65 -5.56 11.60
N GLY A 419 -14.64 -4.73 11.79
CA GLY A 419 -13.34 -5.15 12.30
C GLY A 419 -12.39 -5.79 11.26
N LYS A 420 -12.85 -6.02 10.04
CA LYS A 420 -12.04 -6.56 8.93
C LYS A 420 -11.08 -5.51 8.36
N ARG A 421 -9.93 -5.94 7.84
CA ARG A 421 -9.03 -5.11 7.04
C ARG A 421 -9.42 -5.18 5.58
N PRO A 422 -9.44 -4.06 4.85
CA PRO A 422 -9.69 -4.09 3.41
C PRO A 422 -8.48 -4.70 2.68
N ARG A 423 -8.73 -5.34 1.55
CA ARG A 423 -7.65 -5.71 0.62
C ARG A 423 -7.10 -4.45 -0.04
N SER A 424 -5.97 -3.97 0.45
CA SER A 424 -5.34 -2.76 -0.09
C SER A 424 -4.51 -3.02 -1.34
N THR A 425 -4.14 -1.94 -2.02
CA THR A 425 -3.17 -1.99 -3.13
C THR A 425 -1.72 -2.01 -2.65
N LEU A 426 -1.48 -1.80 -1.36
CA LEU A 426 -0.14 -1.80 -0.80
C LEU A 426 0.54 -3.15 -0.98
N GLN A 427 1.85 -3.12 -1.20
CA GLN A 427 2.63 -4.31 -1.41
C GLN A 427 4.13 -4.04 -1.20
N SER A 428 4.72 -4.45 -0.12
CA SER A 428 6.16 -4.45 0.03
C SER A 428 6.77 -5.67 -0.66
N THR A 429 7.99 -5.52 -1.17
CA THR A 429 8.78 -6.64 -1.71
C THR A 429 10.13 -6.71 -1.02
N LEU A 430 10.50 -7.91 -0.60
CA LEU A 430 11.84 -8.24 -0.12
C LEU A 430 12.34 -9.46 -0.87
N VAL A 431 13.58 -9.42 -1.32
CA VAL A 431 14.16 -10.50 -2.12
C VAL A 431 15.45 -10.98 -1.46
N MET A 432 15.56 -12.29 -1.29
CA MET A 432 16.78 -12.98 -0.89
C MET A 432 17.40 -13.66 -2.12
N LYS A 433 18.72 -13.81 -2.12
CA LYS A 433 19.44 -14.59 -3.10
C LYS A 433 20.44 -15.50 -2.39
N ASP A 434 20.38 -16.80 -2.68
CA ASP A 434 21.25 -17.81 -2.03
C ASP A 434 21.17 -17.77 -0.49
N GLY A 435 20.00 -17.45 0.06
CA GLY A 435 19.77 -17.30 1.50
C GLY A 435 20.25 -15.99 2.13
N GLU A 436 20.81 -15.09 1.33
CA GLU A 436 21.31 -13.77 1.77
C GLU A 436 20.38 -12.63 1.37
N PRO A 437 20.23 -11.57 2.19
CA PRO A 437 19.43 -10.40 1.84
C PRO A 437 20.02 -9.71 0.62
N HIS A 438 19.17 -9.51 -0.40
CA HIS A 438 19.61 -9.03 -1.72
C HIS A 438 19.04 -7.65 -2.07
N MET A 439 17.71 -7.48 -2.04
CA MET A 439 17.08 -6.19 -2.33
C MET A 439 15.73 -6.03 -1.62
N VAL A 440 15.32 -4.78 -1.46
CA VAL A 440 13.95 -4.36 -1.17
C VAL A 440 13.47 -3.43 -2.25
N LEU A 441 12.21 -3.57 -2.65
CA LEU A 441 11.61 -2.70 -3.65
C LEU A 441 10.11 -2.50 -3.36
N GLY A 442 9.58 -1.40 -3.86
CA GLY A 442 8.18 -1.01 -3.78
C GLY A 442 7.93 0.17 -4.69
N SER A 443 6.68 0.46 -4.95
CA SER A 443 6.29 1.55 -5.83
C SER A 443 4.95 2.12 -5.39
N PRO A 444 4.76 3.45 -5.29
CA PRO A 444 3.44 4.04 -5.18
C PRO A 444 2.62 3.78 -6.45
N GLY A 445 1.29 4.02 -6.40
CA GLY A 445 0.47 4.07 -7.61
C GLY A 445 -0.69 3.08 -7.67
N GLY A 446 -1.41 2.83 -6.56
CA GLY A 446 -2.64 2.06 -6.58
C GLY A 446 -2.48 0.65 -7.15
N ASP A 447 -3.34 0.26 -8.07
CA ASP A 447 -3.30 -1.07 -8.73
C ASP A 447 -2.09 -1.25 -9.67
N ASP A 448 -1.40 -0.17 -10.03
CA ASP A 448 -0.17 -0.24 -10.84
C ASP A 448 1.06 -0.66 -10.04
N GLN A 449 1.02 -0.66 -8.73
CA GLN A 449 2.18 -0.96 -7.87
C GLN A 449 2.81 -2.31 -8.21
N ILE A 450 2.03 -3.40 -8.25
CA ILE A 450 2.58 -4.73 -8.58
C ILE A 450 3.06 -4.81 -10.03
N GLN A 451 2.43 -4.09 -10.95
CA GLN A 451 2.84 -4.06 -12.35
C GLN A 451 4.22 -3.42 -12.53
N ARG A 452 4.50 -2.37 -11.76
CA ARG A 452 5.79 -1.66 -11.76
C ARG A 452 6.88 -2.49 -11.11
N THR A 453 6.59 -3.12 -9.95
CA THR A 453 7.57 -3.94 -9.23
C THR A 453 7.91 -5.22 -9.98
N ILE A 454 6.94 -5.90 -10.59
CA ILE A 454 7.17 -7.06 -11.46
C ILE A 454 8.12 -6.69 -12.61
N GLN A 455 7.83 -5.63 -13.37
CA GLN A 455 8.66 -5.22 -14.50
C GLN A 455 10.08 -4.87 -14.07
N THR A 456 10.22 -4.14 -12.94
CA THR A 456 11.53 -3.80 -12.39
C THR A 456 12.30 -5.05 -11.97
N LEU A 457 11.64 -6.00 -11.30
CA LEU A 457 12.25 -7.28 -10.90
C LEU A 457 12.67 -8.11 -12.12
N LEU A 458 11.80 -8.26 -13.10
CA LEU A 458 12.09 -9.00 -14.34
C LEU A 458 13.24 -8.36 -15.14
N ASN A 459 13.30 -7.03 -15.21
CA ASN A 459 14.39 -6.32 -15.87
C ASN A 459 15.75 -6.65 -15.25
N MET A 460 15.80 -6.80 -13.93
CA MET A 460 17.03 -7.17 -13.22
C MET A 460 17.34 -8.67 -13.32
N VAL A 461 16.34 -9.53 -13.13
CA VAL A 461 16.53 -10.98 -13.01
C VAL A 461 16.62 -11.69 -14.36
N GLU A 462 15.81 -11.28 -15.34
CA GLU A 462 15.74 -11.92 -16.66
C GLU A 462 16.65 -11.23 -17.70
N PHE A 463 16.83 -9.90 -17.59
CA PHE A 463 17.55 -9.11 -18.59
C PHE A 463 18.87 -8.51 -18.09
N ASP A 464 19.30 -8.89 -16.89
CA ASP A 464 20.59 -8.51 -16.28
C ASP A 464 20.83 -6.98 -16.25
N MET A 465 19.74 -6.21 -16.12
CA MET A 465 19.81 -4.75 -16.01
C MET A 465 20.27 -4.33 -14.61
N ASN A 466 21.11 -3.29 -14.54
CA ASN A 466 21.36 -2.66 -13.25
C ASN A 466 20.10 -1.89 -12.76
N VAL A 467 20.10 -1.50 -11.49
CA VAL A 467 18.94 -0.84 -10.84
C VAL A 467 18.43 0.37 -11.63
N GLN A 468 19.33 1.24 -12.11
CA GLN A 468 18.96 2.45 -12.85
C GLN A 468 18.34 2.10 -14.21
N GLN A 469 18.94 1.17 -14.94
CA GLN A 469 18.39 0.68 -16.22
C GLN A 469 17.02 0.04 -16.02
N ALA A 470 16.86 -0.77 -14.97
CA ALA A 470 15.59 -1.45 -14.67
C ALA A 470 14.44 -0.47 -14.36
N ILE A 471 14.76 0.63 -13.66
CA ILE A 471 13.78 1.66 -13.30
C ILE A 471 13.44 2.56 -14.49
N GLU A 472 14.42 2.87 -15.35
CA GLU A 472 14.24 3.75 -16.53
C GLU A 472 13.69 3.03 -17.76
N ALA A 473 13.64 1.70 -17.75
CA ALA A 473 13.10 0.92 -18.88
C ALA A 473 11.63 1.27 -19.15
N PRO A 474 11.21 1.34 -20.43
CA PRO A 474 9.83 1.61 -20.79
C PRO A 474 8.86 0.63 -20.13
N ARG A 475 7.73 1.15 -19.66
CA ARG A 475 6.72 0.38 -18.94
C ARG A 475 5.43 0.21 -19.72
N TRP A 476 4.71 -0.81 -19.29
CA TRP A 476 3.32 -1.06 -19.66
C TRP A 476 2.46 -1.19 -18.41
N SER A 477 1.15 -0.98 -18.55
CA SER A 477 0.16 -1.14 -17.49
C SER A 477 -1.18 -1.57 -18.09
N THR A 478 -2.00 -2.31 -17.33
CA THR A 478 -3.34 -2.72 -17.73
C THR A 478 -4.35 -2.47 -16.61
N ARG A 479 -5.58 -2.14 -16.98
CA ARG A 479 -6.74 -2.04 -16.09
C ARG A 479 -7.79 -3.11 -16.45
N SER A 480 -7.37 -4.19 -17.11
CA SER A 480 -8.24 -5.29 -17.52
C SER A 480 -8.53 -6.27 -16.36
N PHE A 481 -8.86 -5.71 -15.20
CA PHE A 481 -9.30 -6.36 -13.97
C PHE A 481 -10.07 -5.33 -13.10
N PRO A 482 -10.88 -5.76 -12.12
CA PRO A 482 -11.59 -4.84 -11.24
C PRO A 482 -10.64 -3.94 -10.45
N ALA A 483 -10.89 -2.63 -10.46
CA ALA A 483 -10.16 -1.66 -9.65
C ALA A 483 -10.30 -1.97 -8.17
N SER A 484 -9.27 -1.68 -7.38
CA SER A 484 -9.37 -1.85 -5.92
C SER A 484 -10.35 -0.87 -5.27
N PRO A 485 -10.42 0.43 -5.65
CA PRO A 485 -11.44 1.35 -5.12
C PRO A 485 -12.84 1.05 -5.67
N PHE A 486 -13.86 1.33 -4.86
CA PHE A 486 -15.26 1.34 -5.27
C PHE A 486 -15.46 2.28 -6.48
N PRO A 487 -16.28 1.96 -7.47
CA PRO A 487 -17.18 0.81 -7.59
C PRO A 487 -16.54 -0.42 -8.27
N HIS A 488 -15.22 -0.59 -8.20
CA HIS A 488 -14.46 -1.73 -8.71
C HIS A 488 -14.59 -1.93 -10.23
N THR A 489 -14.58 -0.85 -11.00
CA THR A 489 -14.76 -0.88 -12.45
C THR A 489 -13.58 -1.57 -13.13
N MET A 490 -13.90 -2.50 -14.04
CA MET A 490 -12.94 -3.17 -14.91
C MET A 490 -13.00 -2.56 -16.32
N TYR A 491 -11.83 -2.45 -16.97
CA TYR A 491 -11.71 -2.00 -18.36
C TYR A 491 -11.18 -3.14 -19.24
N PRO A 492 -12.06 -4.00 -19.78
CA PRO A 492 -11.66 -5.20 -20.51
C PRO A 492 -10.78 -4.90 -21.73
N GLY A 493 -9.64 -5.59 -21.83
CA GLY A 493 -8.70 -5.43 -22.94
C GLY A 493 -7.77 -4.22 -22.85
N ASP A 494 -7.95 -3.33 -21.87
CA ASP A 494 -7.09 -2.16 -21.67
C ASP A 494 -5.62 -2.55 -21.53
N LEU A 495 -4.76 -1.82 -22.24
CA LEU A 495 -3.31 -1.89 -22.12
C LEU A 495 -2.72 -0.51 -22.42
N SER A 496 -1.93 0.00 -21.53
CA SER A 496 -1.16 1.23 -21.74
C SER A 496 0.31 0.89 -21.93
N VAL A 497 1.00 1.60 -22.83
CA VAL A 497 2.46 1.52 -22.98
C VAL A 497 3.05 2.91 -23.05
N GLU A 498 4.29 3.08 -22.58
CA GLU A 498 5.01 4.35 -22.77
C GLU A 498 5.42 4.58 -24.22
N ALA A 499 5.43 5.84 -24.65
CA ALA A 499 5.75 6.25 -26.03
C ALA A 499 7.17 5.87 -26.48
N THR A 500 8.03 5.44 -25.56
CA THR A 500 9.38 4.92 -25.84
C THR A 500 9.37 3.46 -26.32
N VAL A 501 8.24 2.75 -26.19
CA VAL A 501 8.02 1.46 -26.86
C VAL A 501 7.80 1.71 -28.34
N SER A 502 8.49 0.96 -29.22
CA SER A 502 8.48 1.22 -30.67
C SER A 502 7.10 1.07 -31.31
N GLU A 503 6.84 1.81 -32.39
CA GLU A 503 5.56 1.75 -33.14
C GLU A 503 5.25 0.33 -33.65
N ASP A 504 6.27 -0.45 -34.05
CA ASP A 504 6.08 -1.83 -34.50
C ASP A 504 5.52 -2.71 -33.37
N VAL A 505 6.02 -2.52 -32.14
CA VAL A 505 5.49 -3.23 -30.95
C VAL A 505 4.08 -2.75 -30.63
N GLN A 506 3.83 -1.44 -30.64
CA GLN A 506 2.49 -0.88 -30.43
C GLN A 506 1.48 -1.47 -31.42
N ASN A 507 1.80 -1.48 -32.71
CA ASN A 507 0.94 -2.06 -33.74
C ASN A 507 0.76 -3.57 -33.57
N GLY A 508 1.78 -4.30 -33.15
CA GLY A 508 1.69 -5.73 -32.84
C GLY A 508 0.74 -6.04 -31.68
N LEU A 509 0.75 -5.22 -30.64
CA LEU A 509 -0.17 -5.35 -29.49
C LEU A 509 -1.63 -5.07 -29.90
N VAL A 510 -1.87 -4.05 -30.73
CA VAL A 510 -3.19 -3.79 -31.32
C VAL A 510 -3.64 -4.96 -32.17
N ALA A 511 -2.76 -5.55 -32.98
CA ALA A 511 -3.07 -6.71 -33.80
C ALA A 511 -3.46 -7.95 -32.99
N LYS A 512 -2.92 -8.10 -31.76
CA LYS A 512 -3.36 -9.13 -30.80
C LYS A 512 -4.69 -8.79 -30.10
N GLY A 513 -5.27 -7.62 -30.36
CA GLY A 513 -6.58 -7.21 -29.86
C GLY A 513 -6.58 -6.46 -28.54
N HIS A 514 -5.43 -5.97 -28.06
CA HIS A 514 -5.41 -5.05 -26.92
C HIS A 514 -6.03 -3.70 -27.28
N ASP A 515 -6.81 -3.13 -26.37
CA ASP A 515 -7.25 -1.73 -26.42
C ASP A 515 -6.09 -0.84 -25.93
N LEU A 516 -5.23 -0.44 -26.86
CA LEU A 516 -3.94 0.16 -26.56
C LEU A 516 -4.02 1.68 -26.41
N THR A 517 -3.52 2.17 -25.27
CA THR A 517 -3.26 3.59 -25.04
C THR A 517 -1.75 3.85 -24.97
N VAL A 518 -1.26 4.82 -25.75
CA VAL A 518 0.14 5.26 -25.68
C VAL A 518 0.24 6.45 -24.74
N ARG A 519 1.02 6.29 -23.67
CA ARG A 519 1.27 7.29 -22.63
C ARG A 519 2.59 8.02 -22.87
N ALA A 520 2.76 9.21 -22.27
CA ALA A 520 4.05 9.91 -22.33
C ALA A 520 5.19 9.05 -21.75
N ALA A 521 6.42 9.29 -22.18
CA ALA A 521 7.60 8.63 -21.60
C ALA A 521 7.65 8.91 -20.07
N TRP A 522 7.99 7.88 -19.30
CA TRP A 522 8.06 7.89 -17.82
C TRP A 522 6.79 8.35 -17.11
N SER A 523 5.62 8.15 -17.72
CA SER A 523 4.34 8.50 -17.11
C SER A 523 3.63 7.32 -16.44
N LEU A 524 4.13 6.12 -16.62
CA LEU A 524 3.60 4.93 -15.93
C LEU A 524 4.36 4.59 -14.62
N GLY A 525 5.05 5.58 -14.04
CA GLY A 525 5.60 5.54 -12.68
C GLY A 525 7.09 5.51 -12.54
#